data_e405126113afa769902ac609458e12b4
#
_entry.id   e405126113afa769902ac609458e12b4
#
_cell.length_a   1.000
_cell.length_b   1.000
_cell.length_c   1.000
_cell.angle_alpha   90.00
_cell.angle_beta   90.00
_cell.angle_gamma   90.00
#
_symmetry.space_group_name_H-M   'P 1'
#
loop_
_entity.id
_entity.type
_entity.pdbx_description
1 polymer ?
#
loop_
_entity_poly.entity_id
_entity_poly.type
_entity_poly.pdbx_seq_one_letter_code
_entity_poly.pdbx_strand_id
1 'polypeptide(L)'
;MSILNVEKLSHGFGDRAIFNDVSFRLLKGEHIGLIGANGEGKSTFMSIVTGKLKPDEGKVEWAKNVRVGYLDQHAELKKGMSIKDVLKQAFDFLFEMEANMNSMYEQMADADESQIEALMEEVGTIQDLLMAHDFYTIDAKIDEIARAFNLDELGLDKDVTQLSGGQRTRICMAKLLLEKPDILLLDEPTNYLDEHHIEWLRRYLQEYENAFVLISHDMEFLDSVINIIYHMENQKLDRYVGSYQKFLEVYEMKKSQLEAAYKKQQQEIADLTDFVARNKARVATRNMAMSRQKKLDKMEVIELAREKPKPEFLFKEARTAGKLIFETKDLIIGYDEALSRPINMTMERGEKIVLYGANGIGKTTLLKSILGLCPSLSGSVSLGDYLSIGYFEQEMTEDNPNTCIEEIWKEFPSFNQYEVRSALAKCGLTTKHIESKVKVLSGGEQAKVRLCKLINRESNVLLLDEPTNHLDMDAKAELKRALKDYKGSILLICHEAAFYEDIVSKKIDCSEWALRA
;
A
#
# COMPACT_ATOMS: atom_id res chain seq x y z
N MET A 1 -7.07 -10.44 -26.90
CA MET A 1 -8.36 -9.72 -26.77
C MET A 1 -8.26 -8.80 -25.57
N SER A 2 -8.80 -7.56 -25.66
CA SER A 2 -8.83 -6.66 -24.51
C SER A 2 -9.86 -7.14 -23.51
N ILE A 3 -9.48 -7.25 -22.24
CA ILE A 3 -10.37 -7.68 -21.16
C ILE A 3 -10.98 -6.48 -20.48
N LEU A 4 -10.18 -5.41 -20.32
CA LEU A 4 -10.60 -4.12 -19.80
C LEU A 4 -10.12 -3.03 -20.75
N ASN A 5 -11.00 -2.09 -21.07
CA ASN A 5 -10.71 -0.91 -21.84
C ASN A 5 -11.27 0.32 -21.12
N VAL A 6 -10.40 1.27 -20.84
CA VAL A 6 -10.77 2.57 -20.25
C VAL A 6 -10.41 3.63 -21.25
N GLU A 7 -11.39 4.45 -21.65
CA GLU A 7 -11.22 5.48 -22.66
C GLU A 7 -11.56 6.86 -22.12
N LYS A 8 -10.63 7.80 -22.31
CA LYS A 8 -10.80 9.22 -22.02
C LYS A 8 -11.35 9.49 -20.62
N LEU A 9 -10.83 8.77 -19.63
CA LEU A 9 -11.25 8.87 -18.25
C LEU A 9 -10.82 10.23 -17.68
N SER A 10 -11.79 11.01 -17.20
CA SER A 10 -11.55 12.22 -16.41
C SER A 10 -12.32 12.11 -15.10
N HIS A 11 -11.68 12.46 -13.99
CA HIS A 11 -12.29 12.45 -12.68
C HIS A 11 -11.57 13.40 -11.72
N GLY A 12 -12.35 14.00 -10.80
CA GLY A 12 -11.83 14.90 -9.78
C GLY A 12 -12.67 14.93 -8.51
N PHE A 13 -12.11 15.47 -7.45
CA PHE A 13 -12.80 15.72 -6.19
C PHE A 13 -12.82 17.22 -5.91
N GLY A 14 -13.99 17.84 -6.07
CA GLY A 14 -14.12 19.30 -6.00
C GLY A 14 -13.24 19.98 -7.03
N ASP A 15 -12.37 20.89 -6.61
CA ASP A 15 -11.46 21.63 -7.52
C ASP A 15 -10.18 20.87 -7.90
N ARG A 16 -10.01 19.62 -7.45
CA ARG A 16 -8.84 18.80 -7.74
C ARG A 16 -9.14 17.79 -8.83
N ALA A 17 -8.64 18.01 -10.05
CA ALA A 17 -8.58 16.99 -11.07
C ALA A 17 -7.56 15.90 -10.68
N ILE A 18 -7.98 14.63 -10.73
CA ILE A 18 -7.13 13.46 -10.49
C ILE A 18 -6.71 12.84 -11.81
N PHE A 19 -7.64 12.74 -12.76
CA PHE A 19 -7.40 12.23 -14.11
C PHE A 19 -7.89 13.23 -15.14
N ASN A 20 -7.14 13.34 -16.23
CA ASN A 20 -7.51 14.17 -17.37
C ASN A 20 -7.21 13.41 -18.67
N ASP A 21 -8.26 12.95 -19.34
CA ASP A 21 -8.19 12.20 -20.61
C ASP A 21 -7.29 10.95 -20.54
N VAL A 22 -7.41 10.16 -19.45
CA VAL A 22 -6.61 8.96 -19.20
C VAL A 22 -7.21 7.77 -19.95
N SER A 23 -6.35 7.00 -20.62
CA SER A 23 -6.73 5.76 -21.27
C SER A 23 -5.89 4.60 -20.74
N PHE A 24 -6.55 3.45 -20.50
CA PHE A 24 -5.91 2.24 -19.96
C PHE A 24 -6.45 1.02 -20.68
N ARG A 25 -5.60 0.04 -20.90
CA ARG A 25 -5.97 -1.22 -21.53
C ARG A 25 -5.28 -2.39 -20.86
N LEU A 26 -6.06 -3.43 -20.54
CA LEU A 26 -5.58 -4.70 -20.01
C LEU A 26 -5.89 -5.82 -21.00
N LEU A 27 -4.88 -6.59 -21.36
CA LEU A 27 -5.01 -7.78 -22.21
C LEU A 27 -4.93 -9.06 -21.36
N LYS A 28 -5.39 -10.18 -21.91
CA LYS A 28 -5.30 -11.48 -21.24
C LYS A 28 -3.83 -11.84 -20.99
N GLY A 29 -3.51 -12.26 -19.77
CA GLY A 29 -2.15 -12.65 -19.35
C GLY A 29 -1.18 -11.48 -19.18
N GLU A 30 -1.65 -10.21 -19.18
CA GLU A 30 -0.81 -9.09 -18.82
C GLU A 30 -0.74 -8.94 -17.29
N HIS A 31 0.48 -8.82 -16.79
CA HIS A 31 0.79 -8.56 -15.39
C HIS A 31 1.21 -7.10 -15.25
N ILE A 32 0.31 -6.27 -14.77
CA ILE A 32 0.47 -4.81 -14.76
C ILE A 32 0.80 -4.31 -13.36
N GLY A 33 1.89 -3.56 -13.24
CA GLY A 33 2.18 -2.71 -12.09
C GLY A 33 1.64 -1.30 -12.31
N LEU A 34 0.76 -0.83 -11.42
CA LEU A 34 0.28 0.55 -11.42
C LEU A 34 1.07 1.35 -10.39
N ILE A 35 1.99 2.19 -10.86
CA ILE A 35 2.91 2.96 -10.03
C ILE A 35 2.63 4.46 -10.10
N GLY A 36 3.06 5.19 -9.08
CA GLY A 36 2.91 6.64 -8.97
C GLY A 36 3.01 7.07 -7.52
N ALA A 37 3.27 8.34 -7.27
CA ALA A 37 3.34 8.88 -5.91
C ALA A 37 2.00 8.76 -5.16
N ASN A 38 2.04 8.87 -3.83
CA ASN A 38 0.82 8.90 -3.03
C ASN A 38 -0.03 10.13 -3.41
N GLY A 39 -1.35 9.92 -3.47
CA GLY A 39 -2.30 10.94 -3.89
C GLY A 39 -2.40 11.21 -5.39
N GLU A 40 -1.70 10.45 -6.26
CA GLU A 40 -1.89 10.52 -7.73
C GLU A 40 -3.20 9.88 -8.22
N GLY A 41 -3.87 9.10 -7.36
CA GLY A 41 -5.17 8.52 -7.68
C GLY A 41 -5.16 7.03 -8.00
N LYS A 42 -4.11 6.27 -7.63
CA LYS A 42 -4.03 4.83 -7.89
C LYS A 42 -5.26 4.07 -7.36
N SER A 43 -5.58 4.21 -6.08
CA SER A 43 -6.76 3.56 -5.47
C SER A 43 -8.09 4.14 -5.99
N THR A 44 -8.12 5.42 -6.40
CA THR A 44 -9.28 6.03 -7.08
C THR A 44 -9.50 5.37 -8.45
N PHE A 45 -8.43 5.13 -9.21
CA PHE A 45 -8.50 4.40 -10.47
C PHE A 45 -9.07 2.99 -10.27
N MET A 46 -8.56 2.25 -9.28
CA MET A 46 -9.09 0.92 -8.92
C MET A 46 -10.58 0.97 -8.55
N SER A 47 -10.99 1.99 -7.78
CA SER A 47 -12.40 2.18 -7.41
C SER A 47 -13.30 2.48 -8.61
N ILE A 48 -12.81 3.22 -9.59
CA ILE A 48 -13.54 3.50 -10.84
C ILE A 48 -13.63 2.24 -11.70
N VAL A 49 -12.54 1.53 -11.87
CA VAL A 49 -12.49 0.29 -12.67
C VAL A 49 -13.39 -0.79 -12.07
N THR A 50 -13.46 -0.90 -10.75
CA THR A 50 -14.36 -1.84 -10.05
C THR A 50 -15.83 -1.37 -10.00
N GLY A 51 -16.13 -0.17 -10.48
CA GLY A 51 -17.49 0.39 -10.48
C GLY A 51 -17.97 0.93 -9.13
N LYS A 52 -17.10 0.94 -8.09
CA LYS A 52 -17.40 1.55 -6.78
C LYS A 52 -17.53 3.07 -6.87
N LEU A 53 -16.79 3.69 -7.79
CA LEU A 53 -16.82 5.12 -8.06
C LEU A 53 -17.13 5.35 -9.55
N LYS A 54 -18.06 6.27 -9.82
CA LYS A 54 -18.35 6.66 -11.20
C LYS A 54 -17.38 7.75 -11.65
N PRO A 55 -16.80 7.67 -12.86
CA PRO A 55 -16.01 8.75 -13.42
C PRO A 55 -16.89 9.95 -13.80
N ASP A 56 -16.30 11.13 -13.87
CA ASP A 56 -17.00 12.34 -14.34
C ASP A 56 -17.17 12.28 -15.86
N GLU A 57 -16.13 11.82 -16.59
CA GLU A 57 -16.15 11.62 -18.04
C GLU A 57 -15.39 10.34 -18.41
N GLY A 58 -15.67 9.85 -19.63
CA GLY A 58 -15.04 8.65 -20.17
C GLY A 58 -15.87 7.39 -19.99
N LYS A 59 -15.29 6.25 -20.38
CA LYS A 59 -15.93 4.93 -20.32
C LYS A 59 -15.00 3.88 -19.77
N VAL A 60 -15.57 2.96 -19.01
CA VAL A 60 -14.93 1.73 -18.53
C VAL A 60 -15.70 0.56 -19.11
N GLU A 61 -15.06 -0.24 -19.93
CA GLU A 61 -15.68 -1.36 -20.62
C GLU A 61 -14.95 -2.66 -20.29
N TRP A 62 -15.68 -3.60 -19.68
CA TRP A 62 -15.23 -4.96 -19.41
C TRP A 62 -15.66 -5.89 -20.54
N ALA A 63 -14.84 -6.86 -20.87
CA ALA A 63 -15.26 -7.96 -21.75
C ALA A 63 -16.40 -8.74 -21.09
N LYS A 64 -17.25 -9.36 -21.93
CA LYS A 64 -18.37 -10.17 -21.42
C LYS A 64 -17.88 -11.39 -20.66
N ASN A 65 -18.58 -11.75 -19.59
CA ASN A 65 -18.33 -12.94 -18.78
C ASN A 65 -16.96 -13.00 -18.11
N VAL A 66 -16.38 -11.84 -17.75
CA VAL A 66 -15.10 -11.76 -17.04
C VAL A 66 -15.37 -11.67 -15.53
N ARG A 67 -14.76 -12.57 -14.76
CA ARG A 67 -14.78 -12.53 -13.30
C ARG A 67 -13.63 -11.65 -12.80
N VAL A 68 -13.98 -10.58 -12.07
CA VAL A 68 -13.02 -9.63 -11.52
C VAL A 68 -12.93 -9.84 -10.02
N GLY A 69 -11.76 -10.19 -9.53
CA GLY A 69 -11.46 -10.24 -8.11
C GLY A 69 -10.74 -8.97 -7.65
N TYR A 70 -11.23 -8.34 -6.61
CA TYR A 70 -10.63 -7.13 -6.04
C TYR A 70 -10.36 -7.30 -4.56
N LEU A 71 -9.11 -7.14 -4.15
CA LEU A 71 -8.74 -7.10 -2.75
C LEU A 71 -9.08 -5.72 -2.19
N ASP A 72 -10.17 -5.66 -1.44
CA ASP A 72 -10.56 -4.46 -0.71
C ASP A 72 -9.92 -4.45 0.68
N GLN A 73 -9.21 -3.38 1.02
CA GLN A 73 -8.63 -3.21 2.35
C GLN A 73 -9.69 -3.12 3.47
N HIS A 74 -10.94 -2.76 3.11
CA HIS A 74 -12.06 -2.61 4.04
C HIS A 74 -13.19 -3.61 3.80
N ALA A 75 -12.86 -4.82 3.28
CA ALA A 75 -13.88 -5.83 3.05
C ALA A 75 -14.61 -6.19 4.36
N GLU A 76 -15.91 -5.95 4.39
CA GLU A 76 -16.78 -6.28 5.52
C GLU A 76 -17.05 -7.79 5.52
N LEU A 77 -16.51 -8.50 6.51
CA LEU A 77 -16.84 -9.90 6.76
C LEU A 77 -18.14 -9.97 7.58
N LYS A 78 -19.06 -10.85 7.17
CA LYS A 78 -20.35 -11.02 7.85
C LYS A 78 -20.14 -11.61 9.24
N LYS A 79 -20.85 -11.05 10.24
CA LYS A 79 -20.86 -11.55 11.62
C LYS A 79 -21.40 -12.99 11.69
N GLY A 80 -20.78 -13.81 12.53
CA GLY A 80 -21.22 -15.20 12.79
C GLY A 80 -20.70 -16.22 11.77
N MET A 81 -19.79 -15.83 10.87
CA MET A 81 -19.11 -16.74 9.95
C MET A 81 -17.76 -17.16 10.52
N SER A 82 -17.41 -18.44 10.37
CA SER A 82 -16.08 -18.93 10.65
C SER A 82 -15.10 -18.58 9.51
N ILE A 83 -13.80 -18.67 9.77
CA ILE A 83 -12.76 -18.51 8.72
C ILE A 83 -13.02 -19.52 7.60
N LYS A 84 -13.31 -20.78 7.94
CA LYS A 84 -13.60 -21.83 6.96
C LYS A 84 -14.81 -21.49 6.08
N ASP A 85 -15.88 -20.94 6.65
CA ASP A 85 -17.06 -20.54 5.90
C ASP A 85 -16.75 -19.44 4.89
N VAL A 86 -15.94 -18.44 5.28
CA VAL A 86 -15.51 -17.36 4.38
C VAL A 86 -14.67 -17.92 3.23
N LEU A 87 -13.76 -18.85 3.48
CA LEU A 87 -12.95 -19.46 2.43
C LEU A 87 -13.79 -20.34 1.49
N LYS A 88 -14.80 -21.06 2.03
CA LYS A 88 -15.75 -21.84 1.23
C LYS A 88 -16.57 -21.01 0.26
N GLN A 89 -16.88 -19.76 0.61
CA GLN A 89 -17.60 -18.85 -0.30
C GLN A 89 -16.91 -18.65 -1.65
N ALA A 90 -15.60 -18.85 -1.74
CA ALA A 90 -14.89 -18.82 -3.02
C ALA A 90 -15.44 -19.82 -4.04
N PHE A 91 -16.14 -20.83 -3.56
CA PHE A 91 -16.68 -21.95 -4.34
C PHE A 91 -18.21 -22.01 -4.31
N ASP A 92 -18.91 -20.96 -3.84
CA ASP A 92 -20.37 -20.94 -3.70
C ASP A 92 -21.07 -21.42 -4.97
N PHE A 93 -20.58 -21.01 -6.16
CA PHE A 93 -21.17 -21.42 -7.43
C PHE A 93 -21.10 -22.95 -7.67
N LEU A 94 -20.06 -23.64 -7.17
CA LEU A 94 -19.95 -25.09 -7.26
C LEU A 94 -20.87 -25.79 -6.27
N PHE A 95 -21.02 -25.25 -5.06
CA PHE A 95 -21.98 -25.75 -4.07
C PHE A 95 -23.43 -25.57 -4.53
N GLU A 96 -23.74 -24.46 -5.23
CA GLU A 96 -25.05 -24.25 -5.86
C GLU A 96 -25.30 -25.26 -6.98
N MET A 97 -24.29 -25.56 -7.82
CA MET A 97 -24.38 -26.62 -8.85
C MET A 97 -24.63 -28.00 -8.24
N GLU A 98 -23.89 -28.34 -7.16
CA GLU A 98 -24.10 -29.60 -6.44
C GLU A 98 -25.51 -29.67 -5.84
N ALA A 99 -26.01 -28.60 -5.21
CA ALA A 99 -27.36 -28.53 -4.67
C ALA A 99 -28.42 -28.71 -5.77
N ASN A 100 -28.21 -28.07 -6.94
CA ASN A 100 -29.09 -28.27 -8.10
C ASN A 100 -29.07 -29.70 -8.59
N MET A 101 -27.90 -30.32 -8.72
CA MET A 101 -27.75 -31.72 -9.07
C MET A 101 -28.50 -32.64 -8.11
N ASN A 102 -28.36 -32.42 -6.80
CA ASN A 102 -29.08 -33.21 -5.79
C ASN A 102 -30.60 -33.02 -5.88
N SER A 103 -31.07 -31.77 -6.13
CA SER A 103 -32.50 -31.51 -6.38
C SER A 103 -33.03 -32.25 -7.62
N MET A 104 -32.22 -32.36 -8.69
CA MET A 104 -32.59 -33.12 -9.87
C MET A 104 -32.70 -34.63 -9.59
N TYR A 105 -31.80 -35.17 -8.77
CA TYR A 105 -31.93 -36.57 -8.29
C TYR A 105 -33.22 -36.80 -7.51
N GLU A 106 -33.66 -35.87 -6.67
CA GLU A 106 -34.92 -35.94 -5.94
C GLU A 106 -36.12 -35.90 -6.92
N GLN A 107 -36.06 -35.02 -7.94
CA GLN A 107 -37.11 -34.90 -8.96
C GLN A 107 -37.24 -36.16 -9.82
N MET A 108 -36.17 -36.90 -10.05
CA MET A 108 -36.20 -38.17 -10.80
C MET A 108 -37.07 -39.25 -10.13
N ALA A 109 -37.28 -39.16 -8.81
CA ALA A 109 -38.09 -40.12 -8.06
C ALA A 109 -39.59 -40.07 -8.45
N ASP A 110 -40.08 -38.90 -8.90
CA ASP A 110 -41.48 -38.66 -9.26
C ASP A 110 -41.68 -38.39 -10.76
N ALA A 111 -40.62 -38.51 -11.59
CA ALA A 111 -40.62 -38.17 -13.02
C ALA A 111 -40.98 -39.36 -13.92
N ASP A 112 -41.51 -39.07 -15.10
CA ASP A 112 -41.72 -40.08 -16.14
C ASP A 112 -40.41 -40.41 -16.92
N GLU A 113 -40.43 -41.49 -17.71
CA GLU A 113 -39.24 -42.06 -18.38
C GLU A 113 -38.53 -41.03 -19.29
N SER A 114 -39.29 -40.14 -19.96
CA SER A 114 -38.72 -39.09 -20.84
C SER A 114 -38.11 -37.93 -20.06
N GLN A 115 -38.67 -37.59 -18.90
CA GLN A 115 -38.16 -36.58 -18.00
C GLN A 115 -36.90 -37.06 -17.27
N ILE A 116 -36.84 -38.35 -16.92
CA ILE A 116 -35.65 -38.96 -16.31
C ILE A 116 -34.45 -38.89 -17.27
N GLU A 117 -34.64 -39.19 -18.57
CA GLU A 117 -33.55 -39.12 -19.55
C GLU A 117 -32.99 -37.70 -19.70
N ALA A 118 -33.86 -36.68 -19.76
CA ALA A 118 -33.44 -35.27 -19.81
C ALA A 118 -32.70 -34.81 -18.52
N LEU A 119 -33.23 -35.20 -17.35
CA LEU A 119 -32.61 -34.90 -16.08
C LEU A 119 -31.24 -35.59 -15.92
N MET A 120 -31.09 -36.83 -16.39
CA MET A 120 -29.81 -37.54 -16.40
C MET A 120 -28.76 -36.86 -17.27
N GLU A 121 -29.12 -36.34 -18.45
CA GLU A 121 -28.21 -35.60 -19.31
C GLU A 121 -27.73 -34.29 -18.63
N GLU A 122 -28.66 -33.59 -17.97
CA GLU A 122 -28.33 -32.34 -17.24
C GLU A 122 -27.46 -32.61 -16.00
N VAL A 123 -27.76 -33.65 -15.23
CA VAL A 123 -26.93 -34.12 -14.11
C VAL A 123 -25.53 -34.50 -14.57
N GLY A 124 -25.42 -35.23 -15.69
CA GLY A 124 -24.13 -35.59 -16.28
C GLY A 124 -23.29 -34.35 -16.62
N THR A 125 -23.94 -33.34 -17.24
CA THR A 125 -23.29 -32.07 -17.57
C THR A 125 -22.78 -31.34 -16.31
N ILE A 126 -23.61 -31.27 -15.26
CA ILE A 126 -23.20 -30.64 -13.97
C ILE A 126 -22.06 -31.45 -13.34
N GLN A 127 -22.11 -32.77 -13.35
CA GLN A 127 -21.08 -33.64 -12.78
C GLN A 127 -19.72 -33.44 -13.48
N ASP A 128 -19.74 -33.35 -14.83
CA ASP A 128 -18.53 -33.06 -15.62
C ASP A 128 -17.95 -31.67 -15.27
N LEU A 129 -18.79 -30.66 -15.07
CA LEU A 129 -18.38 -29.34 -14.65
C LEU A 129 -17.78 -29.34 -13.21
N LEU A 130 -18.41 -30.04 -12.28
CA LEU A 130 -17.89 -30.18 -10.90
C LEU A 130 -16.53 -30.90 -10.92
N MET A 131 -16.34 -31.93 -11.75
CA MET A 131 -15.05 -32.59 -11.91
C MET A 131 -14.00 -31.67 -12.54
N ALA A 132 -14.36 -30.93 -13.59
CA ALA A 132 -13.47 -30.00 -14.28
C ALA A 132 -12.98 -28.86 -13.36
N HIS A 133 -13.76 -28.50 -12.34
CA HIS A 133 -13.39 -27.50 -11.33
C HIS A 133 -12.82 -28.10 -10.04
N ASP A 134 -12.49 -29.40 -10.02
CA ASP A 134 -11.91 -30.08 -8.86
C ASP A 134 -12.75 -29.95 -7.57
N PHE A 135 -14.07 -29.99 -7.68
CA PHE A 135 -15.01 -29.80 -6.58
C PHE A 135 -14.68 -30.68 -5.36
N TYR A 136 -14.36 -31.94 -5.58
CA TYR A 136 -14.09 -32.91 -4.51
C TYR A 136 -12.74 -32.67 -3.77
N THR A 137 -11.93 -31.73 -4.23
CA THR A 137 -10.67 -31.36 -3.59
C THR A 137 -10.71 -29.97 -2.92
N ILE A 138 -11.89 -29.33 -2.83
CA ILE A 138 -12.05 -27.98 -2.28
C ILE A 138 -11.52 -27.88 -0.85
N ASP A 139 -11.83 -28.82 0.04
CA ASP A 139 -11.33 -28.79 1.43
C ASP A 139 -9.78 -28.85 1.45
N ALA A 140 -9.16 -29.65 0.57
CA ALA A 140 -7.70 -29.70 0.48
C ALA A 140 -7.09 -28.38 -0.02
N LYS A 141 -7.73 -27.73 -1.02
CA LYS A 141 -7.32 -26.40 -1.50
C LYS A 141 -7.47 -25.33 -0.42
N ILE A 142 -8.55 -25.38 0.36
CA ILE A 142 -8.75 -24.49 1.51
C ILE A 142 -7.66 -24.71 2.57
N ASP A 143 -7.34 -25.96 2.90
CA ASP A 143 -6.31 -26.28 3.89
C ASP A 143 -4.90 -25.86 3.40
N GLU A 144 -4.61 -25.97 2.11
CA GLU A 144 -3.36 -25.51 1.53
C GLU A 144 -3.20 -23.99 1.66
N ILE A 145 -4.20 -23.23 1.21
CA ILE A 145 -4.20 -21.77 1.33
C ILE A 145 -4.22 -21.31 2.79
N ALA A 146 -4.99 -22.00 3.64
CA ALA A 146 -5.04 -21.68 5.07
C ALA A 146 -3.67 -21.81 5.73
N ARG A 147 -2.92 -22.87 5.41
CA ARG A 147 -1.53 -23.04 5.87
C ARG A 147 -0.60 -21.98 5.27
N ALA A 148 -0.73 -21.67 3.99
CA ALA A 148 0.09 -20.64 3.33
C ALA A 148 -0.05 -19.26 3.97
N PHE A 149 -1.18 -18.95 4.60
CA PHE A 149 -1.47 -17.70 5.29
C PHE A 149 -1.53 -17.82 6.81
N ASN A 150 -1.07 -18.94 7.39
CA ASN A 150 -1.12 -19.25 8.83
C ASN A 150 -2.51 -19.02 9.45
N LEU A 151 -3.57 -19.34 8.70
CA LEU A 151 -4.95 -19.22 9.18
C LEU A 151 -5.38 -20.43 10.02
N ASP A 152 -4.75 -21.57 9.82
CA ASP A 152 -4.91 -22.78 10.62
C ASP A 152 -4.51 -22.57 12.08
N GLU A 153 -3.46 -21.80 12.34
CA GLU A 153 -3.03 -21.41 13.70
C GLU A 153 -4.07 -20.56 14.43
N LEU A 154 -4.88 -19.78 13.69
CA LEU A 154 -5.96 -19.00 14.28
C LEU A 154 -7.16 -19.86 14.68
N GLY A 155 -7.25 -21.08 14.13
CA GLY A 155 -8.40 -21.98 14.23
C GLY A 155 -9.46 -21.64 13.18
N LEU A 156 -9.65 -22.54 12.19
CA LEU A 156 -10.56 -22.29 11.05
C LEU A 156 -12.03 -22.13 11.44
N ASP A 157 -12.43 -22.59 12.62
CA ASP A 157 -13.79 -22.46 13.17
C ASP A 157 -14.01 -21.14 13.93
N LYS A 158 -12.98 -20.29 14.06
CA LYS A 158 -13.07 -19.03 14.79
C LYS A 158 -13.90 -18.00 14.02
N ASP A 159 -14.75 -17.26 14.76
CA ASP A 159 -15.56 -16.18 14.20
C ASP A 159 -14.67 -15.03 13.69
N VAL A 160 -14.89 -14.63 12.45
CA VAL A 160 -14.10 -13.59 11.78
C VAL A 160 -14.22 -12.20 12.42
N THR A 161 -15.26 -11.95 13.23
CA THR A 161 -15.43 -10.68 13.95
C THR A 161 -14.44 -10.48 15.08
N GLN A 162 -13.86 -11.57 15.60
CA GLN A 162 -12.87 -11.55 16.69
C GLN A 162 -11.44 -11.30 16.21
N LEU A 163 -11.25 -11.12 14.90
CA LEU A 163 -9.95 -11.04 14.28
C LEU A 163 -9.48 -9.58 14.13
N SER A 164 -8.17 -9.37 14.17
CA SER A 164 -7.55 -8.08 13.88
C SER A 164 -7.73 -7.67 12.40
N GLY A 165 -7.56 -6.39 12.08
CA GLY A 165 -7.64 -5.89 10.71
C GLY A 165 -6.72 -6.65 9.73
N GLY A 166 -5.46 -6.84 10.10
CA GLY A 166 -4.50 -7.59 9.28
C GLY A 166 -4.86 -9.07 9.08
N GLN A 167 -5.43 -9.72 10.12
CA GLN A 167 -5.93 -11.10 9.99
C GLN A 167 -7.12 -11.19 9.03
N ARG A 168 -8.04 -10.21 9.08
CA ARG A 168 -9.17 -10.14 8.14
C ARG A 168 -8.68 -9.95 6.71
N THR A 169 -7.70 -9.07 6.48
CA THR A 169 -7.12 -8.85 5.15
C THR A 169 -6.49 -10.13 4.60
N ARG A 170 -5.78 -10.91 5.43
CA ARG A 170 -5.22 -12.22 5.03
C ARG A 170 -6.31 -13.20 4.60
N ILE A 171 -7.44 -13.27 5.32
CA ILE A 171 -8.57 -14.14 4.95
C ILE A 171 -9.20 -13.68 3.63
N CYS A 172 -9.43 -12.38 3.44
CA CYS A 172 -9.96 -11.85 2.19
C CYS A 172 -9.04 -12.15 1.02
N MET A 173 -7.73 -12.06 1.21
CA MET A 173 -6.75 -12.43 0.20
C MET A 173 -6.80 -13.92 -0.10
N ALA A 174 -6.78 -14.79 0.91
CA ALA A 174 -6.87 -16.23 0.74
C ALA A 174 -8.12 -16.62 -0.04
N LYS A 175 -9.28 -16.06 0.31
CA LYS A 175 -10.54 -16.24 -0.43
C LYS A 175 -10.39 -15.82 -1.89
N LEU A 176 -9.87 -14.62 -2.15
CA LEU A 176 -9.70 -14.08 -3.50
C LEU A 176 -8.80 -14.98 -4.38
N LEU A 177 -7.73 -15.53 -3.80
CA LEU A 177 -6.82 -16.43 -4.50
C LEU A 177 -7.46 -17.79 -4.79
N LEU A 178 -8.34 -18.29 -3.90
CA LEU A 178 -9.14 -19.49 -4.12
C LEU A 178 -10.15 -19.33 -5.27
N GLU A 179 -10.74 -18.13 -5.41
CA GLU A 179 -11.70 -17.81 -6.49
C GLU A 179 -11.07 -17.91 -7.89
N LYS A 180 -9.75 -17.74 -8.01
CA LYS A 180 -9.00 -17.72 -9.28
C LYS A 180 -9.74 -16.93 -10.37
N PRO A 181 -10.00 -15.62 -10.16
CA PRO A 181 -10.74 -14.81 -11.12
C PRO A 181 -9.96 -14.62 -12.42
N ASP A 182 -10.64 -14.20 -13.50
CA ASP A 182 -9.98 -13.91 -14.78
C ASP A 182 -9.07 -12.66 -14.68
N ILE A 183 -9.34 -11.80 -13.70
CA ILE A 183 -8.53 -10.62 -13.40
C ILE A 183 -8.42 -10.44 -11.90
N LEU A 184 -7.20 -10.30 -11.41
CA LEU A 184 -6.90 -9.88 -10.03
C LEU A 184 -6.57 -8.38 -9.99
N LEU A 185 -7.25 -7.67 -9.10
CA LEU A 185 -6.94 -6.28 -8.76
C LEU A 185 -6.43 -6.26 -7.32
N LEU A 186 -5.16 -5.93 -7.13
CA LEU A 186 -4.47 -5.98 -5.84
C LEU A 186 -3.96 -4.57 -5.49
N ASP A 187 -4.47 -4.00 -4.40
CA ASP A 187 -4.03 -2.70 -3.87
C ASP A 187 -3.25 -2.92 -2.57
N GLU A 188 -1.92 -2.73 -2.64
CA GLU A 188 -0.95 -2.90 -1.54
C GLU A 188 -1.08 -4.26 -0.81
N PRO A 189 -1.02 -5.39 -1.51
CA PRO A 189 -1.27 -6.70 -0.90
C PRO A 189 -0.20 -7.11 0.13
N THR A 190 0.99 -6.51 0.08
CA THR A 190 2.11 -6.83 0.97
C THR A 190 2.03 -6.17 2.34
N ASN A 191 1.18 -5.15 2.54
CA ASN A 191 1.16 -4.33 3.75
C ASN A 191 0.86 -5.08 5.06
N TYR A 192 0.27 -6.26 5.03
CA TYR A 192 -0.09 -7.03 6.24
C TYR A 192 0.50 -8.43 6.22
N LEU A 193 1.43 -8.66 5.31
CA LEU A 193 2.11 -9.94 5.13
C LEU A 193 3.52 -9.86 5.70
N ASP A 194 4.00 -10.95 6.28
CA ASP A 194 5.40 -11.12 6.62
C ASP A 194 6.19 -11.66 5.40
N GLU A 195 7.49 -11.76 5.54
CA GLU A 195 8.40 -12.16 4.47
C GLU A 195 8.04 -13.53 3.87
N HIS A 196 7.60 -14.49 4.69
CA HIS A 196 7.19 -15.82 4.23
C HIS A 196 5.94 -15.75 3.34
N HIS A 197 4.93 -14.99 3.76
CA HIS A 197 3.70 -14.81 2.99
C HIS A 197 3.93 -14.00 1.71
N ILE A 198 4.83 -13.00 1.74
CA ILE A 198 5.22 -12.22 0.56
C ILE A 198 5.89 -13.14 -0.48
N GLU A 199 6.81 -14.00 -0.05
CA GLU A 199 7.49 -14.94 -0.95
C GLU A 199 6.50 -15.97 -1.55
N TRP A 200 5.54 -16.46 -0.76
CA TRP A 200 4.49 -17.34 -1.26
C TRP A 200 3.62 -16.63 -2.30
N LEU A 201 3.17 -15.38 -2.00
CA LEU A 201 2.37 -14.58 -2.93
C LEU A 201 3.14 -14.26 -4.22
N ARG A 202 4.44 -14.00 -4.11
CA ARG A 202 5.34 -13.78 -5.26
C ARG A 202 5.29 -14.98 -6.21
N ARG A 203 5.49 -16.19 -5.70
CA ARG A 203 5.45 -17.42 -6.50
C ARG A 203 4.07 -17.64 -7.12
N TYR A 204 3.02 -17.45 -6.34
CA TYR A 204 1.66 -17.57 -6.85
C TYR A 204 1.38 -16.62 -8.01
N LEU A 205 1.77 -15.34 -7.90
CA LEU A 205 1.56 -14.35 -8.97
C LEU A 205 2.47 -14.59 -10.20
N GLN A 206 3.66 -15.14 -10.01
CA GLN A 206 4.54 -15.54 -11.13
C GLN A 206 3.93 -16.67 -11.97
N GLU A 207 3.23 -17.58 -11.31
CA GLU A 207 2.54 -18.73 -11.96
C GLU A 207 1.11 -18.40 -12.41
N TYR A 208 0.62 -17.20 -12.12
CA TYR A 208 -0.75 -16.81 -12.43
C TYR A 208 -0.93 -16.61 -13.93
N GLU A 209 -1.72 -17.49 -14.57
CA GLU A 209 -1.93 -17.48 -16.03
C GLU A 209 -2.83 -16.35 -16.52
N ASN A 210 -3.69 -15.83 -15.64
CA ASN A 210 -4.64 -14.78 -15.96
C ASN A 210 -4.01 -13.37 -15.78
N ALA A 211 -4.78 -12.33 -16.05
CA ALA A 211 -4.30 -10.96 -15.93
C ALA A 211 -4.40 -10.44 -14.50
N PHE A 212 -3.48 -9.55 -14.12
CA PHE A 212 -3.65 -8.80 -12.88
C PHE A 212 -3.18 -7.35 -12.99
N VAL A 213 -3.71 -6.50 -12.11
CA VAL A 213 -3.22 -5.15 -11.86
C VAL A 213 -2.81 -5.06 -10.39
N LEU A 214 -1.56 -4.72 -10.16
CA LEU A 214 -0.93 -4.66 -8.84
C LEU A 214 -0.48 -3.23 -8.53
N ILE A 215 -0.90 -2.71 -7.40
CA ILE A 215 -0.32 -1.52 -6.77
C ILE A 215 0.55 -2.01 -5.62
N SER A 216 1.82 -1.62 -5.58
CA SER A 216 2.71 -1.89 -4.46
C SER A 216 3.78 -0.82 -4.33
N HIS A 217 4.19 -0.55 -3.09
CA HIS A 217 5.34 0.26 -2.74
C HIS A 217 6.61 -0.59 -2.49
N ASP A 218 6.49 -1.90 -2.53
CA ASP A 218 7.62 -2.83 -2.56
C ASP A 218 8.05 -3.07 -4.01
N MET A 219 9.11 -2.39 -4.42
CA MET A 219 9.58 -2.44 -5.82
C MET A 219 10.24 -3.75 -6.16
N GLU A 220 10.87 -4.44 -5.22
CA GLU A 220 11.47 -5.75 -5.45
C GLU A 220 10.39 -6.80 -5.70
N PHE A 221 9.35 -6.81 -4.88
CA PHE A 221 8.18 -7.64 -5.09
C PHE A 221 7.51 -7.32 -6.42
N LEU A 222 7.22 -6.04 -6.69
CA LEU A 222 6.55 -5.59 -7.91
C LEU A 222 7.33 -6.05 -9.16
N ASP A 223 8.63 -5.75 -9.24
CA ASP A 223 9.47 -6.06 -10.41
C ASP A 223 9.58 -7.57 -10.68
N SER A 224 9.43 -8.38 -9.65
CA SER A 224 9.50 -9.84 -9.77
C SER A 224 8.27 -10.49 -10.41
N VAL A 225 7.12 -9.80 -10.42
CA VAL A 225 5.84 -10.39 -10.84
C VAL A 225 5.19 -9.69 -12.03
N ILE A 226 5.63 -8.48 -12.40
CA ILE A 226 5.03 -7.70 -13.50
C ILE A 226 5.82 -7.79 -14.80
N ASN A 227 5.15 -7.51 -15.92
CA ASN A 227 5.77 -7.37 -17.24
C ASN A 227 5.43 -6.03 -17.93
N ILE A 228 4.50 -5.28 -17.36
CA ILE A 228 4.04 -3.98 -17.84
C ILE A 228 3.90 -3.03 -16.67
N ILE A 229 4.27 -1.79 -16.89
CA ILE A 229 4.10 -0.71 -15.92
C ILE A 229 3.18 0.36 -16.52
N TYR A 230 2.19 0.75 -15.74
CA TYR A 230 1.46 1.99 -15.95
C TYR A 230 1.89 3.00 -14.89
N HIS A 231 2.51 4.09 -15.34
CA HIS A 231 2.96 5.17 -14.46
C HIS A 231 1.94 6.30 -14.44
N MET A 232 1.43 6.56 -13.25
CA MET A 232 0.46 7.62 -12.98
C MET A 232 1.17 8.84 -12.42
N GLU A 233 1.17 9.92 -13.20
CA GLU A 233 1.82 11.16 -12.84
C GLU A 233 1.13 12.35 -13.52
N ASN A 234 0.94 13.44 -12.79
CA ASN A 234 0.38 14.69 -13.34
C ASN A 234 -0.93 14.50 -14.09
N GLN A 235 -1.87 13.73 -13.52
CA GLN A 235 -3.20 13.43 -14.08
C GLN A 235 -3.16 12.59 -15.36
N LYS A 236 -2.01 12.04 -15.74
CA LYS A 236 -1.80 11.19 -16.91
C LYS A 236 -1.42 9.77 -16.50
N LEU A 237 -1.58 8.86 -17.44
CA LEU A 237 -1.25 7.46 -17.28
C LEU A 237 -0.45 6.97 -18.49
N ASP A 238 0.83 6.74 -18.29
CA ASP A 238 1.75 6.31 -19.34
C ASP A 238 2.08 4.82 -19.20
N ARG A 239 2.04 4.09 -20.34
CA ARG A 239 2.34 2.66 -20.40
C ARG A 239 3.79 2.41 -20.78
N TYR A 240 4.47 1.56 -20.02
CA TYR A 240 5.83 1.08 -20.27
C TYR A 240 5.84 -0.46 -20.28
N VAL A 241 6.61 -1.04 -21.20
CA VAL A 241 6.76 -2.51 -21.31
C VAL A 241 8.13 -2.91 -20.81
N GLY A 242 8.18 -3.86 -19.89
CA GLY A 242 9.39 -4.42 -19.30
C GLY A 242 9.45 -4.26 -17.79
N SER A 243 10.64 -4.49 -17.22
CA SER A 243 10.92 -4.43 -15.80
C SER A 243 10.88 -3.00 -15.24
N TYR A 244 10.81 -2.89 -13.92
CA TYR A 244 10.89 -1.60 -13.23
C TYR A 244 12.21 -0.87 -13.49
N GLN A 245 13.32 -1.59 -13.57
CA GLN A 245 14.63 -1.02 -13.91
C GLN A 245 14.61 -0.34 -15.29
N LYS A 246 14.06 -1.02 -16.30
CA LYS A 246 13.92 -0.48 -17.65
C LYS A 246 12.99 0.74 -17.69
N PHE A 247 11.92 0.71 -16.90
CA PHE A 247 11.04 1.88 -16.75
C PHE A 247 11.82 3.09 -16.24
N LEU A 248 12.62 2.94 -15.18
CA LEU A 248 13.42 4.04 -14.62
C LEU A 248 14.34 4.67 -15.67
N GLU A 249 15.08 3.85 -16.43
CA GLU A 249 15.96 4.35 -17.49
C GLU A 249 15.21 5.18 -18.55
N VAL A 250 14.06 4.65 -19.00
CA VAL A 250 13.24 5.34 -20.02
C VAL A 250 12.60 6.60 -19.44
N TYR A 251 12.15 6.55 -18.20
CA TYR A 251 11.53 7.69 -17.52
C TYR A 251 12.53 8.82 -17.31
N GLU A 252 13.74 8.55 -16.81
CA GLU A 252 14.80 9.53 -16.63
C GLU A 252 15.23 10.15 -17.96
N MET A 253 15.35 9.34 -19.02
CA MET A 253 15.65 9.83 -20.36
C MET A 253 14.56 10.78 -20.87
N LYS A 254 13.27 10.41 -20.75
CA LYS A 254 12.15 11.27 -21.16
C LYS A 254 12.11 12.56 -20.34
N LYS A 255 12.32 12.48 -19.02
CA LYS A 255 12.35 13.64 -18.13
C LYS A 255 13.47 14.60 -18.55
N SER A 256 14.69 14.10 -18.77
CA SER A 256 15.83 14.90 -19.23
C SER A 256 15.57 15.57 -20.59
N GLN A 257 14.96 14.84 -21.53
CA GLN A 257 14.59 15.40 -22.84
C GLN A 257 13.54 16.51 -22.71
N LEU A 258 12.53 16.33 -21.84
CA LEU A 258 11.50 17.33 -21.59
C LEU A 258 12.08 18.60 -20.96
N GLU A 259 12.97 18.45 -19.98
CA GLU A 259 13.67 19.57 -19.33
C GLU A 259 14.56 20.33 -20.32
N ALA A 260 15.28 19.62 -21.19
CA ALA A 260 16.10 20.23 -22.24
C ALA A 260 15.22 21.00 -23.27
N ALA A 261 14.10 20.40 -23.68
CA ALA A 261 13.14 21.05 -24.57
C ALA A 261 12.52 22.31 -23.95
N TYR A 262 12.14 22.22 -22.65
CA TYR A 262 11.63 23.37 -21.91
C TYR A 262 12.66 24.50 -21.82
N LYS A 263 13.91 24.21 -21.42
CA LYS A 263 14.98 25.21 -21.36
C LYS A 263 15.19 25.89 -22.70
N LYS A 264 15.22 25.12 -23.81
CA LYS A 264 15.36 25.65 -25.17
C LYS A 264 14.18 26.53 -25.53
N GLN A 265 12.95 26.13 -25.24
CA GLN A 265 11.75 26.91 -25.53
C GLN A 265 11.71 28.20 -24.70
N GLN A 266 12.06 28.15 -23.39
CA GLN A 266 12.13 29.35 -22.55
C GLN A 266 13.16 30.37 -23.10
N GLN A 267 14.32 29.89 -23.56
CA GLN A 267 15.29 30.76 -24.21
C GLN A 267 14.72 31.40 -25.51
N GLU A 268 14.04 30.61 -26.35
CA GLU A 268 13.40 31.12 -27.57
C GLU A 268 12.31 32.16 -27.25
N ILE A 269 11.48 31.90 -26.21
CA ILE A 269 10.45 32.85 -25.75
C ILE A 269 11.11 34.14 -25.25
N ALA A 270 12.18 34.06 -24.46
CA ALA A 270 12.92 35.23 -23.99
C ALA A 270 13.49 36.06 -25.15
N ASP A 271 14.16 35.42 -26.12
CA ASP A 271 14.75 36.07 -27.28
C ASP A 271 13.69 36.75 -28.14
N LEU A 272 12.57 36.08 -28.42
CA LEU A 272 11.44 36.65 -29.18
C LEU A 272 10.80 37.80 -28.43
N THR A 273 10.60 37.71 -27.13
CA THR A 273 10.00 38.76 -26.28
C THR A 273 10.89 39.99 -26.25
N ASP A 274 12.19 39.82 -26.06
CA ASP A 274 13.17 40.92 -26.08
C ASP A 274 13.23 41.60 -27.44
N PHE A 275 13.25 40.83 -28.55
CA PHE A 275 13.19 41.38 -29.89
C PHE A 275 11.92 42.20 -30.12
N VAL A 276 10.75 41.70 -29.74
CA VAL A 276 9.47 42.40 -29.85
C VAL A 276 9.50 43.70 -29.04
N ALA A 277 9.96 43.65 -27.78
CA ALA A 277 10.04 44.83 -26.92
C ALA A 277 10.91 45.94 -27.52
N ARG A 278 12.08 45.61 -28.10
CA ARG A 278 13.02 46.58 -28.68
C ARG A 278 12.55 47.14 -30.03
N ASN A 279 11.73 46.42 -30.80
CA ASN A 279 11.43 46.74 -32.18
C ASN A 279 9.95 47.14 -32.43
N LYS A 280 9.03 46.95 -31.49
CA LYS A 280 7.59 47.24 -31.64
C LYS A 280 7.30 48.72 -31.91
N ALA A 281 8.10 49.63 -31.34
CA ALA A 281 7.93 51.07 -31.48
C ALA A 281 8.60 51.66 -32.73
N ARG A 282 9.49 50.93 -33.43
CA ARG A 282 10.24 51.42 -34.60
C ARG A 282 9.49 51.12 -35.89
N VAL A 283 9.21 52.16 -36.72
CA VAL A 283 8.44 52.04 -37.96
C VAL A 283 9.06 51.01 -38.93
N ALA A 284 10.39 51.00 -39.10
CA ALA A 284 11.10 50.11 -40.01
C ALA A 284 11.05 48.61 -39.61
N THR A 285 10.93 48.28 -38.31
CA THR A 285 10.99 46.92 -37.81
C THR A 285 9.67 46.42 -37.21
N ARG A 286 8.64 47.27 -37.21
CA ARG A 286 7.31 46.99 -36.62
C ARG A 286 6.67 45.72 -37.19
N ASN A 287 6.70 45.55 -38.53
CA ASN A 287 6.10 44.37 -39.17
C ASN A 287 6.81 43.06 -38.75
N MET A 288 8.14 43.09 -38.61
CA MET A 288 8.91 41.96 -38.12
C MET A 288 8.61 41.66 -36.64
N ALA A 289 8.48 42.70 -35.80
CA ALA A 289 8.10 42.54 -34.40
C ALA A 289 6.68 41.95 -34.26
N MET A 290 5.73 42.40 -35.07
CA MET A 290 4.36 41.86 -35.10
C MET A 290 4.31 40.41 -35.58
N SER A 291 5.15 40.02 -36.55
CA SER A 291 5.26 38.61 -36.98
C SER A 291 5.78 37.72 -35.87
N ARG A 292 6.81 38.17 -35.13
CA ARG A 292 7.35 37.41 -33.98
C ARG A 292 6.40 37.39 -32.81
N GLN A 293 5.64 38.46 -32.56
CA GLN A 293 4.56 38.44 -31.56
C GLN A 293 3.52 37.38 -31.90
N LYS A 294 3.06 37.30 -33.16
CA LYS A 294 2.13 36.24 -33.58
C LYS A 294 2.69 34.83 -33.42
N LYS A 295 4.03 34.66 -33.54
CA LYS A 295 4.68 33.37 -33.26
C LYS A 295 4.61 33.05 -31.78
N LEU A 296 4.89 34.02 -30.89
CA LEU A 296 4.74 33.86 -29.43
C LEU A 296 3.30 33.52 -29.03
N ASP A 297 2.32 34.25 -29.59
CA ASP A 297 0.90 34.06 -29.27
C ASP A 297 0.35 32.68 -29.71
N LYS A 298 1.00 32.03 -30.69
CA LYS A 298 0.65 30.70 -31.20
C LYS A 298 1.49 29.58 -30.63
N MET A 299 2.51 29.90 -29.82
CA MET A 299 3.41 28.88 -29.26
C MET A 299 2.73 28.15 -28.11
N GLU A 300 2.58 26.83 -28.23
CA GLU A 300 2.19 25.99 -27.11
C GLU A 300 3.35 25.94 -26.11
N VAL A 301 3.13 26.51 -24.94
CA VAL A 301 4.16 26.58 -23.91
C VAL A 301 4.26 25.21 -23.23
N ILE A 302 5.46 24.63 -23.23
CA ILE A 302 5.75 23.42 -22.46
C ILE A 302 5.65 23.78 -20.97
N GLU A 303 4.74 23.15 -20.26
CA GLU A 303 4.64 23.27 -18.82
C GLU A 303 5.40 22.11 -18.17
N LEU A 304 6.43 22.42 -17.40
CA LEU A 304 7.01 21.43 -16.50
C LEU A 304 6.05 21.23 -15.33
N ALA A 305 5.75 19.97 -15.04
CA ALA A 305 5.03 19.66 -13.82
C ALA A 305 5.76 20.24 -12.61
N ARG A 306 5.02 20.86 -11.71
CA ARG A 306 5.61 21.35 -10.46
C ARG A 306 6.15 20.14 -9.69
N GLU A 307 7.45 20.16 -9.42
CA GLU A 307 8.04 19.14 -8.55
C GLU A 307 7.31 19.16 -7.20
N LYS A 308 6.80 18.00 -6.80
CA LYS A 308 6.23 17.86 -5.47
C LYS A 308 7.35 18.08 -4.46
N PRO A 309 7.10 18.79 -3.36
CA PRO A 309 8.11 18.95 -2.33
C PRO A 309 8.52 17.57 -1.84
N LYS A 310 9.80 17.25 -2.00
CA LYS A 310 10.36 16.03 -1.42
C LYS A 310 10.34 16.17 0.10
N PRO A 311 9.98 15.12 0.83
CA PRO A 311 10.04 15.17 2.29
C PRO A 311 11.48 15.34 2.75
N GLU A 312 11.65 16.12 3.82
CA GLU A 312 12.93 16.29 4.52
C GLU A 312 12.73 15.91 5.98
N PHE A 313 13.38 14.82 6.41
CA PHE A 313 13.29 14.35 7.79
C PHE A 313 14.57 14.66 8.54
N LEU A 314 14.43 15.41 9.62
CA LEU A 314 15.52 15.74 10.53
C LEU A 314 15.04 15.56 11.97
N PHE A 315 15.50 14.50 12.63
CA PHE A 315 15.16 14.23 14.02
C PHE A 315 15.85 15.23 14.96
N LYS A 316 15.10 15.82 15.89
CA LYS A 316 15.65 16.67 16.93
C LYS A 316 16.31 15.82 18.01
N GLU A 317 17.58 16.12 18.30
CA GLU A 317 18.34 15.40 19.31
C GLU A 317 18.05 15.97 20.71
N ALA A 318 17.70 15.10 21.66
CA ALA A 318 17.63 15.44 23.09
C ALA A 318 19.00 15.31 23.74
N ARG A 319 19.06 15.64 25.05
CA ARG A 319 20.24 15.39 25.88
C ARG A 319 20.68 13.94 25.77
N THR A 320 21.99 13.69 25.78
CA THR A 320 22.57 12.35 25.71
C THR A 320 22.03 11.44 26.83
N ALA A 321 21.52 10.26 26.47
CA ALA A 321 21.03 9.25 27.41
C ALA A 321 22.15 8.61 28.23
N GLY A 322 21.82 7.94 29.32
CA GLY A 322 22.73 7.07 30.06
C GLY A 322 23.36 5.98 29.21
N LYS A 323 24.27 5.17 29.75
CA LYS A 323 24.89 4.06 29.01
C LYS A 323 23.86 2.97 28.66
N LEU A 324 23.00 2.63 29.61
CA LEU A 324 21.91 1.68 29.45
C LEU A 324 20.68 2.41 28.92
N ILE A 325 20.04 1.85 27.89
CA ILE A 325 18.74 2.30 27.39
C ILE A 325 17.63 1.51 28.08
N PHE A 326 17.66 0.19 27.98
CA PHE A 326 16.80 -0.71 28.76
C PHE A 326 17.44 -2.08 28.94
N GLU A 327 16.97 -2.79 29.96
CA GLU A 327 17.28 -4.20 30.23
C GLU A 327 15.98 -4.93 30.57
N THR A 328 15.75 -6.07 29.93
CA THR A 328 14.66 -6.98 30.29
C THR A 328 15.21 -8.19 31.02
N LYS A 329 14.55 -8.62 32.10
CA LYS A 329 14.91 -9.82 32.89
C LYS A 329 13.72 -10.75 32.98
N ASP A 330 13.87 -11.93 32.37
CA ASP A 330 12.87 -12.98 32.31
C ASP A 330 11.48 -12.47 31.91
N LEU A 331 11.47 -11.49 30.98
CA LEU A 331 10.26 -10.80 30.56
C LEU A 331 9.38 -11.73 29.73
N ILE A 332 8.16 -11.98 30.19
CA ILE A 332 7.14 -12.71 29.43
C ILE A 332 6.07 -11.71 29.02
N ILE A 333 5.91 -11.56 27.71
CA ILE A 333 4.91 -10.67 27.10
C ILE A 333 3.65 -11.44 26.71
N GLY A 334 2.52 -10.77 26.74
CA GLY A 334 1.21 -11.32 26.37
C GLY A 334 0.08 -10.43 26.84
N TYR A 335 -1.13 -10.89 26.60
CA TYR A 335 -2.36 -10.28 27.10
C TYR A 335 -2.98 -11.21 28.14
N ASP A 336 -3.96 -12.04 27.74
CA ASP A 336 -4.54 -13.08 28.60
C ASP A 336 -3.67 -14.35 28.61
N GLU A 337 -2.95 -14.61 27.50
CA GLU A 337 -2.03 -15.72 27.34
C GLU A 337 -0.61 -15.22 27.03
N ALA A 338 0.39 -16.03 27.40
CA ALA A 338 1.78 -15.74 27.08
C ALA A 338 2.02 -15.87 25.56
N LEU A 339 2.67 -14.86 24.97
CA LEU A 339 3.13 -14.85 23.58
C LEU A 339 4.59 -15.25 23.46
N SER A 340 5.36 -15.15 24.55
CA SER A 340 6.80 -15.39 24.51
C SER A 340 7.27 -16.30 25.64
N ARG A 341 8.40 -16.95 25.41
CA ARG A 341 9.29 -17.46 26.45
C ARG A 341 9.95 -16.29 27.18
N PRO A 342 10.65 -16.50 28.30
CA PRO A 342 11.38 -15.43 28.99
C PRO A 342 12.37 -14.72 28.07
N ILE A 343 12.22 -13.40 27.93
CA ILE A 343 13.07 -12.53 27.09
C ILE A 343 14.08 -11.83 27.98
N ASN A 344 15.37 -12.04 27.70
CA ASN A 344 16.50 -11.35 28.30
C ASN A 344 17.23 -10.55 27.24
N MET A 345 17.02 -9.25 27.22
CA MET A 345 17.54 -8.34 26.22
C MET A 345 18.07 -7.08 26.85
N THR A 346 19.21 -6.61 26.39
CA THR A 346 19.81 -5.36 26.82
C THR A 346 20.10 -4.50 25.61
N MET A 347 19.82 -3.20 25.70
CA MET A 347 20.14 -2.19 24.70
C MET A 347 21.01 -1.11 25.31
N GLU A 348 22.16 -0.85 24.73
CA GLU A 348 23.07 0.22 25.13
C GLU A 348 22.88 1.46 24.23
N ARG A 349 23.35 2.61 24.74
CA ARG A 349 23.33 3.87 24.02
C ARG A 349 24.09 3.77 22.69
N GLY A 350 23.48 4.29 21.63
CA GLY A 350 24.04 4.32 20.28
C GLY A 350 23.80 3.04 19.49
N GLU A 351 23.25 1.99 20.11
CA GLU A 351 22.85 0.81 19.36
C GLU A 351 21.61 1.09 18.49
N LYS A 352 21.63 0.53 17.29
CA LYS A 352 20.51 0.51 16.37
C LYS A 352 20.14 -0.95 16.13
N ILE A 353 19.00 -1.38 16.67
CA ILE A 353 18.57 -2.77 16.70
C ILE A 353 17.31 -2.92 15.86
N VAL A 354 17.23 -3.96 15.02
CA VAL A 354 15.99 -4.38 14.38
C VAL A 354 15.46 -5.66 15.03
N LEU A 355 14.14 -5.66 15.28
CA LEU A 355 13.35 -6.84 15.64
C LEU A 355 12.63 -7.33 14.38
N TYR A 356 12.92 -8.55 13.95
CA TYR A 356 12.28 -9.15 12.78
C TYR A 356 11.68 -10.52 13.12
N GLY A 357 10.88 -11.08 12.24
CA GLY A 357 10.19 -12.35 12.42
C GLY A 357 8.72 -12.27 11.99
N ALA A 358 8.00 -13.39 12.03
CA ALA A 358 6.62 -13.52 11.58
C ALA A 358 5.65 -12.52 12.26
N ASN A 359 4.51 -12.29 11.63
CA ASN A 359 3.47 -11.45 12.21
C ASN A 359 2.77 -12.18 13.36
N GLY A 360 2.39 -11.44 14.41
CA GLY A 360 1.67 -11.97 15.55
C GLY A 360 2.54 -12.57 16.67
N ILE A 361 3.86 -12.69 16.50
CA ILE A 361 4.78 -13.25 17.51
C ILE A 361 5.05 -12.31 18.70
N GLY A 362 4.43 -11.14 18.74
CA GLY A 362 4.53 -10.24 19.88
C GLY A 362 5.55 -9.10 19.76
N LYS A 363 6.07 -8.77 18.55
CA LYS A 363 7.03 -7.66 18.35
C LYS A 363 6.52 -6.32 18.89
N THR A 364 5.33 -5.90 18.46
CA THR A 364 4.64 -4.68 18.95
C THR A 364 4.34 -4.76 20.44
N THR A 365 3.96 -5.94 20.95
CA THR A 365 3.69 -6.16 22.37
C THR A 365 4.96 -5.97 23.20
N LEU A 366 6.11 -6.48 22.73
CA LEU A 366 7.40 -6.25 23.37
C LEU A 366 7.74 -4.75 23.44
N LEU A 367 7.59 -4.02 22.32
CA LEU A 367 7.78 -2.57 22.28
C LEU A 367 6.89 -1.85 23.31
N LYS A 368 5.59 -2.17 23.33
CA LYS A 368 4.61 -1.61 24.26
C LYS A 368 4.94 -1.98 25.72
N SER A 369 5.43 -3.18 25.98
CA SER A 369 5.86 -3.60 27.32
C SER A 369 7.13 -2.83 27.78
N ILE A 370 8.09 -2.60 26.89
CA ILE A 370 9.28 -1.78 27.18
C ILE A 370 8.86 -0.34 27.52
N LEU A 371 7.85 0.20 26.82
CA LEU A 371 7.29 1.53 27.08
C LEU A 371 6.39 1.60 28.33
N GLY A 372 6.06 0.47 28.95
CA GLY A 372 5.09 0.39 30.04
C GLY A 372 3.64 0.64 29.63
N LEU A 373 3.34 0.60 28.30
CA LEU A 373 1.99 0.76 27.76
C LEU A 373 1.17 -0.53 27.82
N CYS A 374 1.84 -1.68 27.89
CA CYS A 374 1.24 -2.99 28.08
C CYS A 374 1.93 -3.67 29.26
N PRO A 375 1.18 -4.14 30.28
CA PRO A 375 1.78 -4.86 31.40
C PRO A 375 2.35 -6.19 30.93
N SER A 376 3.55 -6.55 31.41
CA SER A 376 4.11 -7.88 31.20
C SER A 376 3.41 -8.91 32.09
N LEU A 377 3.32 -10.15 31.64
CA LEU A 377 2.77 -11.25 32.44
C LEU A 377 3.74 -11.70 33.55
N SER A 378 5.05 -11.62 33.29
CA SER A 378 6.09 -11.84 34.30
C SER A 378 7.41 -11.17 33.90
N GLY A 379 8.37 -11.20 34.81
CA GLY A 379 9.67 -10.53 34.60
C GLY A 379 9.62 -9.02 34.84
N SER A 380 10.67 -8.34 34.44
CA SER A 380 10.80 -6.88 34.64
C SER A 380 11.52 -6.18 33.49
N VAL A 381 11.15 -4.93 33.28
CA VAL A 381 11.85 -4.00 32.39
C VAL A 381 12.49 -2.90 33.22
N SER A 382 13.78 -2.69 33.07
CA SER A 382 14.52 -1.60 33.71
C SER A 382 14.92 -0.59 32.63
N LEU A 383 14.46 0.65 32.77
CA LEU A 383 14.83 1.74 31.87
C LEU A 383 16.07 2.46 32.41
N GLY A 384 16.92 2.94 31.51
CA GLY A 384 18.09 3.73 31.84
C GLY A 384 17.74 5.18 32.22
N ASP A 385 18.79 5.96 32.52
CA ASP A 385 18.65 7.36 32.93
C ASP A 385 18.59 8.31 31.72
N TYR A 386 17.90 9.43 31.91
CA TYR A 386 17.81 10.54 30.95
C TYR A 386 17.27 10.15 29.57
N LEU A 387 16.34 9.22 29.53
CA LEU A 387 15.69 8.80 28.30
C LEU A 387 14.64 9.81 27.86
N SER A 388 14.72 10.21 26.59
CA SER A 388 13.68 10.93 25.86
C SER A 388 13.28 10.06 24.67
N ILE A 389 12.16 9.34 24.83
CA ILE A 389 11.75 8.32 23.88
C ILE A 389 10.77 8.92 22.87
N GLY A 390 11.11 8.79 21.58
CA GLY A 390 10.20 9.01 20.47
C GLY A 390 9.61 7.66 20.05
N TYR A 391 8.29 7.54 20.10
CA TYR A 391 7.59 6.32 19.69
C TYR A 391 6.75 6.57 18.43
N PHE A 392 6.97 5.72 17.43
CA PHE A 392 6.14 5.67 16.22
C PHE A 392 5.25 4.44 16.29
N GLU A 393 3.97 4.66 16.52
CA GLU A 393 2.96 3.62 16.62
C GLU A 393 2.47 3.18 15.23
N GLN A 394 2.14 1.90 15.08
CA GLN A 394 1.74 1.29 13.81
C GLN A 394 0.48 1.95 13.20
N GLU A 395 -0.54 2.27 14.01
CA GLU A 395 -1.79 2.86 13.54
C GLU A 395 -2.22 4.05 14.42
N MET A 396 -2.84 5.05 13.80
CA MET A 396 -3.60 6.07 14.55
C MET A 396 -5.00 5.51 14.87
N THR A 397 -5.61 6.03 15.94
CA THR A 397 -7.04 5.79 16.19
C THR A 397 -7.84 6.21 14.95
N GLU A 398 -8.64 5.29 14.40
CA GLU A 398 -9.37 5.43 13.13
C GLU A 398 -10.24 6.67 13.02
N ASP A 399 -10.62 7.29 14.11
CA ASP A 399 -11.58 8.39 14.17
C ASP A 399 -11.00 9.69 14.75
N ASN A 400 -9.84 10.13 14.22
CA ASN A 400 -9.27 11.41 14.62
C ASN A 400 -9.94 12.58 13.86
N PRO A 401 -10.83 13.36 14.52
CA PRO A 401 -11.57 14.44 13.87
C PRO A 401 -10.76 15.72 13.69
N ASN A 402 -9.56 15.82 14.31
CA ASN A 402 -8.72 17.00 14.28
C ASN A 402 -8.16 17.24 12.87
N THR A 403 -7.92 18.50 12.53
CA THR A 403 -7.10 18.84 11.36
C THR A 403 -5.63 18.52 11.64
N CYS A 404 -4.81 18.39 10.58
CA CYS A 404 -3.38 18.16 10.76
C CYS A 404 -2.71 19.28 11.58
N ILE A 405 -3.18 20.51 11.42
CA ILE A 405 -2.69 21.66 12.19
C ILE A 405 -3.00 21.48 13.67
N GLU A 406 -4.25 21.18 14.01
CA GLU A 406 -4.67 20.96 15.41
C GLU A 406 -3.92 19.80 16.05
N GLU A 407 -3.68 18.73 15.26
CA GLU A 407 -2.98 17.55 15.74
C GLU A 407 -1.50 17.82 16.08
N ILE A 408 -0.84 18.70 15.33
CA ILE A 408 0.53 19.13 15.65
C ILE A 408 0.51 20.14 16.80
N TRP A 409 -0.42 21.07 16.84
CA TRP A 409 -0.52 22.02 17.95
C TRP A 409 -0.82 21.37 19.29
N LYS A 410 -1.60 20.29 19.31
CA LYS A 410 -1.88 19.54 20.52
C LYS A 410 -0.59 19.04 21.19
N GLU A 411 0.41 18.66 20.40
CA GLU A 411 1.69 18.16 20.89
C GLU A 411 2.74 19.27 21.07
N PHE A 412 2.68 20.30 20.22
CA PHE A 412 3.62 21.44 20.24
C PHE A 412 2.87 22.78 20.38
N PRO A 413 2.32 23.09 21.56
CA PRO A 413 1.53 24.32 21.76
C PRO A 413 2.36 25.61 21.60
N SER A 414 3.68 25.50 21.70
CA SER A 414 4.61 26.66 21.53
C SER A 414 4.82 27.05 20.06
N PHE A 415 4.47 26.19 19.10
CA PHE A 415 4.64 26.51 17.69
C PHE A 415 3.63 27.55 17.24
N ASN A 416 4.08 28.53 16.47
CA ASN A 416 3.16 29.42 15.76
C ASN A 416 2.60 28.75 14.49
N GLN A 417 1.59 29.36 13.87
CA GLN A 417 0.91 28.79 12.70
C GLN A 417 1.86 28.53 11.51
N TYR A 418 2.85 29.40 11.33
CA TYR A 418 3.83 29.23 10.25
C TYR A 418 4.73 28.03 10.51
N GLU A 419 5.19 27.85 11.75
CA GLU A 419 6.03 26.71 12.16
C GLU A 419 5.31 25.37 11.99
N VAL A 420 4.03 25.29 12.38
CA VAL A 420 3.21 24.10 12.19
C VAL A 420 3.05 23.76 10.70
N ARG A 421 2.69 24.75 9.88
CA ARG A 421 2.56 24.55 8.42
C ARG A 421 3.89 24.17 7.79
N SER A 422 4.98 24.80 8.19
CA SER A 422 6.33 24.50 7.70
C SER A 422 6.76 23.08 8.08
N ALA A 423 6.52 22.64 9.32
CA ALA A 423 6.82 21.29 9.76
C ALA A 423 6.07 20.22 8.95
N LEU A 424 4.76 20.42 8.74
CA LEU A 424 3.93 19.52 7.93
C LEU A 424 4.36 19.52 6.45
N ALA A 425 4.68 20.68 5.88
CA ALA A 425 5.17 20.80 4.51
C ALA A 425 6.52 20.10 4.31
N LYS A 426 7.44 20.21 5.27
CA LYS A 426 8.72 19.46 5.26
C LYS A 426 8.51 17.94 5.28
N CYS A 427 7.42 17.45 5.82
CA CYS A 427 7.06 16.04 5.73
C CYS A 427 6.41 15.65 4.40
N GLY A 428 6.38 16.55 3.41
CA GLY A 428 5.84 16.29 2.07
C GLY A 428 4.31 16.37 2.01
N LEU A 429 3.65 17.05 2.96
CA LEU A 429 2.23 17.32 2.93
C LEU A 429 1.94 18.62 2.17
N THR A 430 0.97 18.57 1.27
CA THR A 430 0.51 19.75 0.52
C THR A 430 -0.35 20.66 1.41
N THR A 431 -0.52 21.91 1.03
CA THR A 431 -1.37 22.87 1.77
C THR A 431 -2.78 22.32 2.03
N LYS A 432 -3.35 21.61 1.05
CA LYS A 432 -4.68 21.00 1.18
C LYS A 432 -4.70 19.90 2.24
N HIS A 433 -3.68 19.03 2.26
CA HIS A 433 -3.55 17.98 3.28
C HIS A 433 -3.39 18.58 4.68
N ILE A 434 -2.61 19.66 4.79
CA ILE A 434 -2.37 20.36 6.05
C ILE A 434 -3.67 20.90 6.67
N GLU A 435 -4.60 21.36 5.84
CA GLU A 435 -5.90 21.90 6.27
C GLU A 435 -6.98 20.83 6.45
N SER A 436 -6.73 19.61 5.95
CA SER A 436 -7.69 18.50 6.03
C SER A 436 -7.70 17.86 7.42
N LYS A 437 -8.82 17.21 7.74
CA LYS A 437 -8.93 16.36 8.93
C LYS A 437 -8.08 15.10 8.75
N VAL A 438 -7.43 14.66 9.82
CA VAL A 438 -6.54 13.48 9.77
C VAL A 438 -7.26 12.24 9.27
N LYS A 439 -8.51 12.01 9.67
CA LYS A 439 -9.32 10.85 9.24
C LYS A 439 -9.63 10.80 7.74
N VAL A 440 -9.51 11.91 7.02
CA VAL A 440 -9.80 12.00 5.57
C VAL A 440 -8.54 11.74 4.74
N LEU A 441 -7.38 11.73 5.38
CA LEU A 441 -6.10 11.50 4.73
C LEU A 441 -5.92 10.01 4.39
N SER A 442 -5.18 9.75 3.31
CA SER A 442 -4.69 8.40 3.00
C SER A 442 -3.75 7.89 4.09
N GLY A 443 -3.59 6.56 4.21
CA GLY A 443 -2.68 5.95 5.18
C GLY A 443 -1.26 6.53 5.12
N GLY A 444 -0.74 6.79 3.91
CA GLY A 444 0.57 7.41 3.72
C GLY A 444 0.66 8.86 4.18
N GLU A 445 -0.41 9.64 4.00
CA GLU A 445 -0.48 11.02 4.49
C GLU A 445 -0.60 11.06 6.01
N GLN A 446 -1.38 10.13 6.60
CA GLN A 446 -1.46 9.95 8.05
C GLN A 446 -0.10 9.55 8.65
N ALA A 447 0.65 8.65 8.00
CA ALA A 447 2.00 8.28 8.41
C ALA A 447 2.95 9.50 8.40
N LYS A 448 2.83 10.38 7.39
CA LYS A 448 3.61 11.64 7.33
C LYS A 448 3.26 12.61 8.48
N VAL A 449 2.00 12.68 8.91
CA VAL A 449 1.60 13.47 10.10
C VAL A 449 2.23 12.89 11.36
N ARG A 450 2.23 11.56 11.54
CA ARG A 450 2.89 10.88 12.67
C ARG A 450 4.40 11.12 12.68
N LEU A 451 5.05 11.01 11.50
CA LEU A 451 6.48 11.33 11.37
C LEU A 451 6.77 12.79 11.69
N CYS A 452 5.88 13.72 11.30
CA CYS A 452 6.02 15.13 11.67
C CYS A 452 6.06 15.33 13.18
N LYS A 453 5.22 14.64 13.94
CA LYS A 453 5.27 14.66 15.41
C LYS A 453 6.59 14.11 15.93
N LEU A 454 6.98 12.94 15.45
CA LEU A 454 8.21 12.28 15.91
C LEU A 454 9.46 13.10 15.64
N ILE A 455 9.58 13.69 14.44
CA ILE A 455 10.74 14.49 14.02
C ILE A 455 10.86 15.78 14.84
N ASN A 456 9.74 16.40 15.19
CA ASN A 456 9.74 17.65 15.96
C ASN A 456 9.90 17.44 17.47
N ARG A 457 9.77 16.20 17.94
CA ARG A 457 10.01 15.85 19.35
C ARG A 457 11.50 15.64 19.59
N GLU A 458 12.04 16.28 20.63
CA GLU A 458 13.42 16.00 21.06
C GLU A 458 13.51 14.58 21.62
N SER A 459 14.34 13.75 21.01
CA SER A 459 14.50 12.34 21.39
C SER A 459 15.96 11.91 21.36
N ASN A 460 16.32 10.94 22.21
CA ASN A 460 17.61 10.26 22.22
C ASN A 460 17.46 8.75 22.00
N VAL A 461 16.21 8.26 22.01
CA VAL A 461 15.84 6.89 21.67
C VAL A 461 14.62 6.93 20.77
N LEU A 462 14.68 6.23 19.64
CA LEU A 462 13.54 6.01 18.75
C LEU A 462 13.07 4.56 18.82
N LEU A 463 11.79 4.37 19.11
CA LEU A 463 11.11 3.10 19.03
C LEU A 463 10.13 3.17 17.85
N LEU A 464 10.38 2.38 16.80
CA LEU A 464 9.67 2.49 15.54
C LEU A 464 8.99 1.17 15.21
N ASP A 465 7.67 1.20 15.12
CA ASP A 465 6.85 0.02 14.79
C ASP A 465 6.36 0.11 13.34
N GLU A 466 7.00 -0.65 12.47
CA GLU A 466 6.75 -0.72 11.03
C GLU A 466 6.60 0.66 10.34
N PRO A 467 7.61 1.55 10.47
CA PRO A 467 7.50 2.92 10.01
C PRO A 467 7.49 3.08 8.49
N THR A 468 7.80 2.02 7.74
CA THR A 468 7.80 1.99 6.27
C THR A 468 6.41 1.76 5.68
N ASN A 469 5.47 1.23 6.45
CA ASN A 469 4.13 0.93 5.99
C ASN A 469 3.42 2.19 5.48
N HIS A 470 2.78 2.09 4.33
CA HIS A 470 2.06 3.16 3.65
C HIS A 470 2.92 4.36 3.16
N LEU A 471 4.24 4.37 3.40
CA LEU A 471 5.10 5.43 2.88
C LEU A 471 5.39 5.22 1.38
N ASP A 472 5.37 6.33 0.63
CA ASP A 472 5.85 6.33 -0.75
C ASP A 472 7.39 6.21 -0.80
N MET A 473 7.93 5.92 -1.98
CA MET A 473 9.36 5.68 -2.16
C MET A 473 10.24 6.85 -1.72
N ASP A 474 9.82 8.09 -2.02
CA ASP A 474 10.60 9.28 -1.63
C ASP A 474 10.64 9.43 -0.11
N ALA A 475 9.51 9.19 0.57
CA ALA A 475 9.45 9.24 2.03
C ALA A 475 10.21 8.08 2.69
N LYS A 476 10.16 6.85 2.12
CA LYS A 476 10.97 5.71 2.60
C LYS A 476 12.48 6.00 2.47
N ALA A 477 12.92 6.49 1.32
CA ALA A 477 14.31 6.83 1.09
C ALA A 477 14.81 7.91 2.05
N GLU A 478 14.00 8.96 2.25
CA GLU A 478 14.35 10.04 3.17
C GLU A 478 14.32 9.59 4.64
N LEU A 479 13.36 8.74 5.05
CA LEU A 479 13.34 8.15 6.39
C LEU A 479 14.59 7.28 6.62
N LYS A 480 14.96 6.44 5.63
CA LYS A 480 16.18 5.64 5.69
C LYS A 480 17.41 6.51 5.91
N ARG A 481 17.55 7.61 5.14
CA ARG A 481 18.63 8.57 5.29
C ARG A 481 18.64 9.19 6.68
N ALA A 482 17.50 9.69 7.15
CA ALA A 482 17.37 10.35 8.45
C ALA A 482 17.70 9.41 9.62
N LEU A 483 17.27 8.14 9.57
CA LEU A 483 17.57 7.13 10.58
C LEU A 483 19.07 6.74 10.56
N LYS A 484 19.68 6.72 9.38
CA LYS A 484 21.13 6.48 9.26
C LYS A 484 21.94 7.59 9.92
N ASP A 485 21.55 8.85 9.71
CA ASP A 485 22.21 10.04 10.23
C ASP A 485 21.92 10.28 11.73
N TYR A 486 20.85 9.68 12.27
CA TYR A 486 20.46 9.84 13.66
C TYR A 486 21.49 9.25 14.63
N LYS A 487 21.96 10.06 15.60
CA LYS A 487 23.01 9.67 16.55
C LYS A 487 22.51 8.96 17.80
N GLY A 488 21.20 9.02 18.06
CA GLY A 488 20.58 8.32 19.18
C GLY A 488 20.47 6.82 18.94
N SER A 489 19.82 6.14 19.88
CA SER A 489 19.55 4.71 19.81
C SER A 489 18.25 4.44 19.07
N ILE A 490 18.18 3.34 18.32
CA ILE A 490 16.99 2.96 17.54
C ILE A 490 16.62 1.50 17.84
N LEU A 491 15.36 1.27 18.22
CA LEU A 491 14.74 -0.06 18.20
C LEU A 491 13.65 -0.05 17.13
N LEU A 492 13.86 -0.81 16.08
CA LEU A 492 13.06 -0.81 14.87
C LEU A 492 12.36 -2.17 14.71
N ILE A 493 11.07 -2.19 14.46
CA ILE A 493 10.37 -3.33 13.90
C ILE A 493 10.20 -3.06 12.41
N CYS A 494 10.71 -3.93 11.56
CA CYS A 494 10.60 -3.79 10.11
C CYS A 494 10.77 -5.14 9.42
N HIS A 495 9.98 -5.38 8.36
CA HIS A 495 10.05 -6.57 7.53
C HIS A 495 10.89 -6.37 6.26
N GLU A 496 11.16 -5.12 5.87
CA GLU A 496 11.90 -4.80 4.64
C GLU A 496 13.41 -4.83 4.90
N ALA A 497 14.10 -5.93 4.57
CA ALA A 497 15.55 -6.08 4.75
C ALA A 497 16.33 -4.97 4.04
N ALA A 498 15.97 -4.63 2.80
CA ALA A 498 16.58 -3.55 2.02
C ALA A 498 16.48 -2.15 2.70
N PHE A 499 15.50 -1.96 3.58
CA PHE A 499 15.37 -0.72 4.33
C PHE A 499 16.34 -0.64 5.50
N TYR A 500 16.43 -1.69 6.34
CA TYR A 500 17.13 -1.60 7.62
C TYR A 500 18.60 -2.06 7.59
N GLU A 501 19.04 -2.82 6.59
CA GLU A 501 20.39 -3.41 6.57
C GLU A 501 21.52 -2.39 6.73
N ASP A 502 21.39 -1.21 6.13
CA ASP A 502 22.40 -0.13 6.20
C ASP A 502 22.25 0.75 7.46
N ILE A 503 21.20 0.56 8.27
CA ILE A 503 20.89 1.40 9.43
C ILE A 503 21.32 0.71 10.72
N VAL A 504 21.05 -0.59 10.85
CA VAL A 504 21.13 -1.29 12.12
C VAL A 504 22.50 -1.92 12.38
N SER A 505 22.90 -1.92 13.65
CA SER A 505 24.12 -2.58 14.12
C SER A 505 23.86 -4.01 14.61
N LYS A 506 22.60 -4.34 14.96
CA LYS A 506 22.22 -5.64 15.52
C LYS A 506 20.86 -6.07 15.00
N LYS A 507 20.75 -7.34 14.62
CA LYS A 507 19.51 -7.97 14.18
C LYS A 507 19.08 -9.01 15.23
N ILE A 508 17.82 -9.01 15.62
CA ILE A 508 17.27 -9.95 16.60
C ILE A 508 16.07 -10.65 15.98
N ASP A 509 16.16 -11.95 15.89
CA ASP A 509 15.07 -12.80 15.44
C ASP A 509 14.11 -13.08 16.60
N CYS A 510 12.88 -12.56 16.48
CA CYS A 510 11.87 -12.75 17.51
C CYS A 510 11.31 -14.17 17.58
N SER A 511 11.57 -15.01 16.57
CA SER A 511 11.18 -16.43 16.59
C SER A 511 11.87 -17.23 17.69
N GLU A 512 13.07 -16.79 18.14
CA GLU A 512 13.83 -17.46 19.19
C GLU A 512 13.08 -17.55 20.53
N TRP A 513 12.24 -16.56 20.84
CA TRP A 513 11.45 -16.53 22.08
C TRP A 513 9.95 -16.70 21.86
N ALA A 514 9.45 -16.73 20.62
CA ALA A 514 8.04 -16.92 20.36
C ALA A 514 7.56 -18.28 20.88
N LEU A 515 6.36 -18.33 21.46
CA LEU A 515 5.70 -19.59 21.84
C LEU A 515 4.94 -20.20 20.66
N ARG A 516 4.52 -19.34 19.72
CA ARG A 516 3.88 -19.73 18.46
C ARG A 516 4.81 -19.24 17.36
N ALA A 517 5.47 -20.15 16.68
CA ALA A 517 6.36 -19.87 15.54
C ALA A 517 5.69 -20.27 14.23
#